data_3155b41325bbf46584de122316462aef
#
_entry.id   3155b41325bbf46584de122316462aef
#
_cell.length_a   1.000
_cell.length_b   1.000
_cell.length_c   1.000
_cell.angle_alpha   90.00
_cell.angle_beta   90.00
_cell.angle_gamma   90.00
#
_symmetry.space_group_name_H-M   'P 1'
#
loop_
_entity.id
_entity.type
_entity.pdbx_description
1 polymer ?
#
loop_
_entity_poly.entity_id
_entity_poly.type
_entity_poly.pdbx_seq_one_letter_code
_entity_poly.pdbx_strand_id
1 'polypeptide(L)'
;MFKTLLNLFRSTDKNSLEALKQHAEQGDAEAIYQLGRVYALGKGEEVDYDKAMTLYHRANALGYPLAANNIGALYDDMGEPEKSVEWFEQGIRQGDKRATINLGRFYLLGIGVEQDTFKGMQMLEKYDDDGLALYLLAQVYDGVIGYGVPINYPKALEYYLLAEKNKQDLTNEDLMTLYNNLGTLYNAHEDIPTNYAEAQKYLTKAAEMGLPHAMYGLANLHGFKGDKKQAFKWYLKAAENGLIDAYYYVGNAYKRGEGVQQDSQKALKWLELAAEYQMKGAAWGLAEIYQKGLGNVPQNLEKAQAFYLLAKESGENVERSVQQLQSRLAVRDDFGALLERAKEGNLEAQKDLAMAYVRGDEIEQNYEEAFKWYKSAAEQGDADAQNSLYNRYAKGEGVEQNSEEAMKWLHRSAEQGYGLAYYNLGFEYSSGDLVRKDELEAIKWYKKAAKKDIKEAYYQLGFLYTYSDTIKDYQAARECYELAGGSWNGEAQNELGILHFNGFGTPKDDAKAFLYFQLAAENGSPEGMYNLGAMYDNGFGTKRNSKLADQWFKKSCEAGYEKACEML
;
A
#
# COMPACT_ATOMS: atom_id res chain seq x y z
N MET A 1 24.00 10.22 45.61
CA MET A 1 22.72 10.73 45.16
C MET A 1 22.33 10.21 43.77
N PHE A 2 23.17 10.29 42.74
CA PHE A 2 22.87 9.82 41.38
C PHE A 2 22.42 8.34 41.26
N LYS A 3 23.03 7.43 41.99
CA LYS A 3 22.64 5.99 41.99
C LYS A 3 21.31 5.70 42.69
N THR A 4 20.87 6.59 43.58
CA THR A 4 19.62 6.42 44.33
C THR A 4 18.41 6.82 43.49
N LEU A 5 18.50 7.87 42.68
CA LEU A 5 17.44 8.30 41.76
C LEU A 5 17.26 7.34 40.59
N LEU A 6 18.32 6.76 40.04
CA LEU A 6 18.24 5.74 38.99
C LEU A 6 17.61 4.42 39.46
N ASN A 7 17.74 4.08 40.76
CA ASN A 7 17.06 2.92 41.34
C ASN A 7 15.57 3.15 41.64
N LEU A 8 15.12 4.39 41.78
CA LEU A 8 13.72 4.78 41.95
C LEU A 8 12.85 4.42 40.73
N PHE A 9 13.47 4.26 39.54
CA PHE A 9 12.75 3.86 38.32
C PHE A 9 12.59 2.35 38.12
N ARG A 10 13.23 1.52 38.96
CA ARG A 10 13.10 0.05 38.89
C ARG A 10 12.01 -0.52 39.82
N SER A 11 11.48 0.29 40.75
CA SER A 11 10.35 -0.12 41.60
C SER A 11 9.19 0.87 41.44
N THR A 12 8.00 0.37 41.13
CA THR A 12 6.71 1.10 41.16
C THR A 12 6.21 1.29 42.59
N ASP A 13 7.10 1.61 43.54
CA ASP A 13 6.74 1.78 44.94
C ASP A 13 6.18 3.19 45.18
N LYS A 14 4.99 3.28 45.82
CA LYS A 14 4.31 4.55 46.15
C LYS A 14 5.21 5.51 46.92
N ASN A 15 6.10 5.01 47.78
CA ASN A 15 7.01 5.84 48.56
C ASN A 15 8.04 6.56 47.69
N SER A 16 8.46 5.95 46.58
CA SER A 16 9.42 6.56 45.66
C SER A 16 8.77 7.66 44.79
N LEU A 17 7.49 7.51 44.45
CA LEU A 17 6.74 8.51 43.71
C LEU A 17 6.44 9.75 44.57
N GLU A 18 6.07 9.57 45.84
CA GLU A 18 5.88 10.67 46.78
C GLU A 18 7.16 11.48 47.04
N ALA A 19 8.31 10.80 47.19
CA ALA A 19 9.60 11.46 47.30
C ALA A 19 9.92 12.27 46.03
N LEU A 20 9.62 11.73 44.83
CA LEU A 20 9.79 12.44 43.57
C LEU A 20 8.92 13.70 43.50
N LYS A 21 7.65 13.61 43.92
CA LYS A 21 6.75 14.78 43.99
C LYS A 21 7.27 15.85 44.92
N GLN A 22 7.76 15.47 46.11
CA GLN A 22 8.35 16.44 47.08
C GLN A 22 9.55 17.16 46.51
N HIS A 23 10.48 16.44 45.85
CA HIS A 23 11.65 17.08 45.21
C HIS A 23 11.24 18.00 44.06
N ALA A 24 10.24 17.61 43.28
CA ALA A 24 9.69 18.44 42.20
C ALA A 24 9.02 19.72 42.75
N GLU A 25 8.34 19.64 43.91
CA GLU A 25 7.78 20.79 44.62
C GLU A 25 8.87 21.77 45.11
N GLN A 26 10.01 21.22 45.55
CA GLN A 26 11.18 22.02 45.98
C GLN A 26 11.91 22.68 44.82
N GLY A 27 11.50 22.44 43.58
CA GLY A 27 12.08 23.08 42.40
C GLY A 27 13.27 22.34 41.79
N ASP A 28 13.51 21.08 42.16
CA ASP A 28 14.53 20.24 41.54
C ASP A 28 14.16 19.98 40.08
N ALA A 29 14.93 20.51 39.14
CA ALA A 29 14.64 20.43 37.71
C ALA A 29 14.62 18.98 37.18
N GLU A 30 15.50 18.11 37.69
CA GLU A 30 15.53 16.70 37.34
C GLU A 30 14.29 15.98 37.89
N ALA A 31 13.91 16.22 39.13
CA ALA A 31 12.71 15.66 39.73
C ALA A 31 11.44 16.10 39.01
N ILE A 32 11.34 17.36 38.62
CA ILE A 32 10.23 17.88 37.82
C ILE A 32 10.17 17.18 36.47
N TYR A 33 11.30 17.03 35.77
CA TYR A 33 11.38 16.33 34.51
C TYR A 33 10.97 14.84 34.66
N GLN A 34 11.47 14.16 35.67
CA GLN A 34 11.12 12.75 35.90
C GLN A 34 9.64 12.58 36.27
N LEU A 35 9.06 13.52 37.02
CA LEU A 35 7.62 13.52 37.31
C LEU A 35 6.80 13.73 36.02
N GLY A 36 7.26 14.57 35.11
CA GLY A 36 6.67 14.71 33.78
C GLY A 36 6.67 13.38 33.02
N ARG A 37 7.76 12.60 33.07
CA ARG A 37 7.83 11.25 32.48
C ARG A 37 6.87 10.26 33.13
N VAL A 38 6.63 10.35 34.43
CA VAL A 38 5.65 9.52 35.12
C VAL A 38 4.27 9.72 34.54
N TYR A 39 3.83 10.98 34.38
CA TYR A 39 2.54 11.30 33.77
C TYR A 39 2.47 10.97 32.27
N ALA A 40 3.55 11.19 31.52
CA ALA A 40 3.58 10.87 30.09
C ALA A 40 3.48 9.36 29.83
N LEU A 41 4.06 8.52 30.69
CA LEU A 41 4.16 7.07 30.50
C LEU A 41 3.15 6.26 31.32
N GLY A 42 2.37 6.89 32.20
CA GLY A 42 1.43 6.20 33.08
C GLY A 42 2.09 5.27 34.11
N LYS A 43 3.32 5.59 34.55
CA LYS A 43 4.07 4.75 35.50
C LYS A 43 3.80 5.11 36.95
N GLY A 44 2.76 4.54 37.52
CA GLY A 44 2.32 4.78 38.91
C GLY A 44 1.29 5.90 39.07
N GLU A 45 0.98 6.61 38.01
CA GLU A 45 -0.11 7.57 37.84
C GLU A 45 -0.84 7.26 36.53
N GLU A 46 -2.05 7.76 36.33
CA GLU A 46 -2.72 7.72 35.03
C GLU A 46 -1.97 8.61 34.01
N VAL A 47 -2.02 8.23 32.74
CA VAL A 47 -1.44 9.04 31.67
C VAL A 47 -2.13 10.40 31.64
N ASP A 48 -1.36 11.47 31.73
CA ASP A 48 -1.85 12.86 31.71
C ASP A 48 -0.83 13.72 30.95
N TYR A 49 -1.07 13.88 29.65
CA TYR A 49 -0.17 14.63 28.78
C TYR A 49 -0.13 16.15 29.10
N ASP A 50 -1.22 16.73 29.62
CA ASP A 50 -1.26 18.15 30.00
C ASP A 50 -0.38 18.42 31.20
N LYS A 51 -0.44 17.54 32.22
CA LYS A 51 0.47 17.62 33.36
C LYS A 51 1.92 17.35 32.95
N ALA A 52 2.15 16.35 32.11
CA ALA A 52 3.48 16.06 31.60
C ALA A 52 4.06 17.28 30.86
N MET A 53 3.29 17.90 29.99
CA MET A 53 3.67 19.10 29.25
C MET A 53 4.02 20.26 30.20
N THR A 54 3.16 20.53 31.18
CA THR A 54 3.38 21.57 32.18
C THR A 54 4.69 21.35 32.95
N LEU A 55 4.95 20.10 33.35
CA LEU A 55 6.17 19.75 34.09
C LEU A 55 7.41 19.86 33.22
N TYR A 56 7.34 19.41 31.96
CA TYR A 56 8.47 19.56 31.04
C TYR A 56 8.79 21.04 30.75
N HIS A 57 7.79 21.89 30.55
CA HIS A 57 7.99 23.31 30.40
C HIS A 57 8.66 23.92 31.64
N ARG A 58 8.24 23.53 32.86
CA ARG A 58 8.84 23.97 34.10
C ARG A 58 10.30 23.49 34.22
N ALA A 59 10.58 22.22 33.90
CA ALA A 59 11.95 21.68 33.89
C ALA A 59 12.84 22.41 32.88
N ASN A 60 12.33 22.68 31.70
CA ASN A 60 13.03 23.42 30.65
C ASN A 60 13.34 24.87 31.08
N ALA A 61 12.39 25.54 31.72
CA ALA A 61 12.59 26.90 32.27
C ALA A 61 13.68 26.93 33.34
N LEU A 62 13.88 25.81 34.06
CA LEU A 62 14.97 25.64 35.03
C LEU A 62 16.28 25.16 34.37
N GLY A 63 16.33 25.08 33.06
CA GLY A 63 17.52 24.72 32.28
C GLY A 63 17.80 23.22 32.23
N TYR A 64 16.83 22.34 32.47
CA TYR A 64 17.06 20.88 32.36
C TYR A 64 17.15 20.48 30.88
N PRO A 65 18.30 19.95 30.43
CA PRO A 65 18.60 19.85 28.98
C PRO A 65 17.74 18.87 28.21
N LEU A 66 17.16 17.84 28.88
CA LEU A 66 16.35 16.81 28.22
C LEU A 66 14.86 17.18 28.12
N ALA A 67 14.45 18.32 28.70
CA ALA A 67 13.04 18.67 28.76
C ALA A 67 12.50 19.11 27.39
N ALA A 68 13.30 19.86 26.63
CA ALA A 68 12.91 20.34 25.30
C ALA A 68 12.61 19.19 24.33
N ASN A 69 13.43 18.14 24.33
CA ASN A 69 13.17 16.96 23.51
C ASN A 69 11.82 16.30 23.85
N ASN A 70 11.49 16.16 25.13
CA ASN A 70 10.23 15.54 25.54
C ASN A 70 9.01 16.41 25.25
N ILE A 71 9.14 17.73 25.31
CA ILE A 71 8.10 18.66 24.84
C ILE A 71 7.88 18.45 23.33
N GLY A 72 8.96 18.40 22.55
CA GLY A 72 8.89 18.12 21.12
C GLY A 72 8.19 16.79 20.82
N ALA A 73 8.56 15.72 21.54
CA ALA A 73 7.93 14.40 21.38
C ALA A 73 6.43 14.42 21.69
N LEU A 74 6.00 15.13 22.74
CA LEU A 74 4.57 15.28 23.03
C LEU A 74 3.82 16.06 21.94
N TYR A 75 4.42 17.09 21.35
CA TYR A 75 3.81 17.78 20.21
C TYR A 75 3.69 16.88 18.99
N ASP A 76 4.64 15.96 18.75
CA ASP A 76 4.53 14.94 17.71
C ASP A 76 3.33 14.01 17.96
N ASP A 77 3.21 13.48 19.19
CA ASP A 77 2.08 12.65 19.62
C ASP A 77 0.72 13.38 19.52
N MET A 78 0.71 14.70 19.69
CA MET A 78 -0.49 15.55 19.56
C MET A 78 -0.81 15.91 18.09
N GLY A 79 0.02 15.53 17.13
CA GLY A 79 -0.15 15.86 15.72
C GLY A 79 0.19 17.31 15.37
N GLU A 80 1.08 17.94 16.12
CA GLU A 80 1.59 19.31 15.89
C GLU A 80 3.10 19.30 15.54
N PRO A 81 3.48 18.68 14.41
CA PRO A 81 4.88 18.41 14.09
C PRO A 81 5.74 19.65 13.89
N GLU A 82 5.18 20.80 13.46
CA GLU A 82 5.92 22.04 13.31
C GLU A 82 6.40 22.55 14.68
N LYS A 83 5.54 22.48 15.69
CA LYS A 83 5.93 22.82 17.07
C LYS A 83 6.96 21.85 17.63
N SER A 84 6.82 20.56 17.27
CA SER A 84 7.79 19.54 17.63
C SER A 84 9.19 19.91 17.14
N VAL A 85 9.30 20.36 15.89
CA VAL A 85 10.56 20.81 15.27
C VAL A 85 11.20 21.96 16.06
N GLU A 86 10.42 22.99 16.41
CA GLU A 86 10.91 24.14 17.18
C GLU A 86 11.53 23.70 18.52
N TRP A 87 10.88 22.75 19.19
CA TRP A 87 11.34 22.22 20.47
C TRP A 87 12.55 21.31 20.33
N PHE A 88 12.62 20.49 19.28
CA PHE A 88 13.84 19.71 18.99
C PHE A 88 15.02 20.63 18.68
N GLU A 89 14.82 21.69 17.90
CA GLU A 89 15.87 22.69 17.68
C GLU A 89 16.34 23.36 18.97
N GLN A 90 15.42 23.61 19.91
CA GLN A 90 15.78 24.11 21.22
C GLN A 90 16.60 23.08 22.00
N GLY A 91 16.20 21.81 22.00
CA GLY A 91 16.95 20.72 22.63
C GLY A 91 18.36 20.59 22.04
N ILE A 92 18.51 20.74 20.73
CA ILE A 92 19.81 20.74 20.05
C ILE A 92 20.70 21.88 20.55
N ARG A 93 20.14 23.09 20.70
CA ARG A 93 20.87 24.25 21.27
C ARG A 93 21.31 24.00 22.71
N GLN A 94 20.61 23.13 23.44
CA GLN A 94 20.92 22.73 24.82
C GLN A 94 21.87 21.50 24.85
N GLY A 95 22.25 20.97 23.71
CA GLY A 95 23.15 19.80 23.58
C GLY A 95 22.47 18.45 23.76
N ASP A 96 21.15 18.36 23.61
CA ASP A 96 20.45 17.09 23.73
C ASP A 96 20.63 16.24 22.47
N LYS A 97 21.29 15.10 22.64
CA LYS A 97 21.50 14.08 21.60
C LYS A 97 20.18 13.56 21.01
N ARG A 98 19.18 13.30 21.86
CA ARG A 98 17.88 12.76 21.45
C ARG A 98 17.11 13.72 20.57
N ALA A 99 17.17 15.03 20.88
CA ALA A 99 16.57 16.06 20.04
C ALA A 99 17.20 16.08 18.64
N THR A 100 18.52 15.87 18.54
CA THR A 100 19.19 15.80 17.22
C THR A 100 18.73 14.58 16.43
N ILE A 101 18.62 13.41 17.08
CA ILE A 101 18.19 12.16 16.42
C ILE A 101 16.73 12.28 15.98
N ASN A 102 15.84 12.79 16.84
CA ASN A 102 14.43 12.98 16.50
C ASN A 102 14.24 13.97 15.35
N LEU A 103 14.97 15.09 15.35
CA LEU A 103 14.92 16.03 14.23
C LEU A 103 15.52 15.44 12.95
N GLY A 104 16.58 14.64 13.06
CA GLY A 104 17.13 13.86 11.95
C GLY A 104 16.08 12.94 11.34
N ARG A 105 15.32 12.20 12.17
CA ARG A 105 14.17 11.39 11.74
C ARG A 105 13.11 12.23 11.01
N PHE A 106 12.81 13.42 11.51
CA PHE A 106 11.84 14.34 10.90
C PHE A 106 12.28 14.76 9.50
N TYR A 107 13.56 15.09 9.32
CA TYR A 107 14.10 15.37 7.97
C TYR A 107 14.08 14.16 7.05
N LEU A 108 14.32 12.94 7.56
CA LEU A 108 14.22 11.72 6.75
C LEU A 108 12.79 11.45 6.26
N LEU A 109 11.77 11.78 7.08
CA LEU A 109 10.36 11.46 6.83
C LEU A 109 9.55 12.66 6.29
N GLY A 110 10.09 13.88 6.34
CA GLY A 110 9.35 15.09 5.97
C GLY A 110 8.24 15.44 6.96
N ILE A 111 8.46 15.21 8.26
CA ILE A 111 7.47 15.46 9.33
C ILE A 111 7.70 16.88 9.88
N GLY A 112 6.75 17.79 9.71
CA GLY A 112 6.85 19.18 10.19
C GLY A 112 7.96 20.02 9.56
N VAL A 113 8.74 19.43 8.66
CA VAL A 113 9.81 20.05 7.88
C VAL A 113 9.78 19.53 6.45
N GLU A 114 10.35 20.29 5.52
CA GLU A 114 10.61 19.76 4.18
C GLU A 114 11.57 18.56 4.27
N GLN A 115 11.23 17.48 3.57
CA GLN A 115 12.03 16.26 3.58
C GLN A 115 13.42 16.51 3.00
N ASP A 116 14.45 16.22 3.78
CA ASP A 116 15.86 16.34 3.39
C ASP A 116 16.65 15.14 3.95
N THR A 117 16.72 14.09 3.13
CA THR A 117 17.39 12.84 3.51
C THR A 117 18.85 13.04 3.88
N PHE A 118 19.58 13.90 3.12
CA PHE A 118 21.00 14.12 3.38
C PHE A 118 21.22 14.88 4.69
N LYS A 119 20.40 15.87 4.98
CA LYS A 119 20.45 16.59 6.25
C LYS A 119 20.11 15.69 7.42
N GLY A 120 19.07 14.86 7.28
CA GLY A 120 18.70 13.86 8.28
C GLY A 120 19.84 12.90 8.57
N MET A 121 20.44 12.32 7.52
CA MET A 121 21.61 11.42 7.66
C MET A 121 22.78 12.12 8.34
N GLN A 122 23.15 13.33 7.93
CA GLN A 122 24.25 14.11 8.53
C GLN A 122 24.05 14.36 10.03
N MET A 123 22.80 14.50 10.47
CA MET A 123 22.46 14.64 11.88
C MET A 123 22.64 13.33 12.64
N LEU A 124 22.28 12.19 12.05
CA LEU A 124 22.35 10.87 12.66
C LEU A 124 23.77 10.30 12.66
N GLU A 125 24.56 10.53 11.62
CA GLU A 125 25.95 10.04 11.50
C GLU A 125 26.91 10.56 12.60
N LYS A 126 26.48 11.57 13.36
CA LYS A 126 27.21 12.05 14.55
C LYS A 126 27.13 11.09 15.74
N TYR A 127 26.24 10.10 15.69
CA TYR A 127 25.91 9.23 16.82
C TYR A 127 26.00 7.76 16.41
N ASP A 128 27.22 7.34 16.11
CA ASP A 128 27.57 5.97 15.69
C ASP A 128 27.46 4.93 16.82
N ASP A 129 27.20 5.39 18.04
CA ASP A 129 26.97 4.60 19.25
C ASP A 129 25.50 4.56 19.71
N ASP A 130 24.59 5.24 18.98
CA ASP A 130 23.16 5.29 19.31
C ASP A 130 22.33 4.34 18.46
N GLY A 131 21.64 3.41 19.12
CA GLY A 131 20.85 2.39 18.44
C GLY A 131 19.78 2.93 17.52
N LEU A 132 19.09 4.03 17.90
CA LEU A 132 18.04 4.64 17.06
C LEU A 132 18.64 5.35 15.83
N ALA A 133 19.72 6.09 16.01
CA ALA A 133 20.40 6.74 14.89
C ALA A 133 20.90 5.70 13.86
N LEU A 134 21.54 4.63 14.34
CA LEU A 134 22.00 3.53 13.51
C LEU A 134 20.86 2.80 12.80
N TYR A 135 19.74 2.58 13.49
CA TYR A 135 18.56 1.96 12.93
C TYR A 135 17.94 2.79 11.79
N LEU A 136 17.82 4.11 11.98
CA LEU A 136 17.33 5.02 10.96
C LEU A 136 18.26 5.09 9.74
N LEU A 137 19.57 5.13 9.95
CA LEU A 137 20.55 5.06 8.86
C LEU A 137 20.46 3.75 8.09
N ALA A 138 20.25 2.63 8.79
CA ALA A 138 20.03 1.34 8.15
C ALA A 138 18.81 1.35 7.24
N GLN A 139 17.70 1.94 7.70
CA GLN A 139 16.47 2.06 6.91
C GLN A 139 16.65 2.94 5.66
N VAL A 140 17.50 3.95 5.71
CA VAL A 140 17.84 4.77 4.53
C VAL A 140 18.58 3.92 3.49
N TYR A 141 19.59 3.14 3.89
CA TYR A 141 20.34 2.28 2.98
C TYR A 141 19.56 1.04 2.51
N ASP A 142 18.53 0.64 3.25
CA ASP A 142 17.58 -0.41 2.88
C ASP A 142 16.46 0.11 1.95
N GLY A 143 16.39 1.42 1.73
CA GLY A 143 15.37 2.07 0.91
C GLY A 143 13.98 2.14 1.54
N VAL A 144 13.88 1.90 2.86
CA VAL A 144 12.60 1.95 3.60
C VAL A 144 12.16 3.39 3.85
N ILE A 145 13.10 4.28 4.17
CA ILE A 145 12.86 5.71 4.42
C ILE A 145 13.87 6.58 3.69
N GLY A 146 13.49 7.83 3.41
CA GLY A 146 14.34 8.79 2.71
C GLY A 146 14.36 8.55 1.20
N TYR A 147 14.86 9.54 0.44
CA TYR A 147 14.94 9.51 -1.01
C TYR A 147 16.30 10.01 -1.50
N GLY A 148 16.67 9.62 -2.71
CA GLY A 148 17.90 10.10 -3.36
C GLY A 148 19.20 9.46 -2.85
N VAL A 149 19.11 8.47 -1.97
CA VAL A 149 20.26 7.64 -1.54
C VAL A 149 20.14 6.29 -2.23
N PRO A 150 21.17 5.84 -2.97
CA PRO A 150 21.14 4.51 -3.58
C PRO A 150 21.02 3.43 -2.52
N ILE A 151 20.13 2.47 -2.75
CA ILE A 151 19.98 1.30 -1.91
C ILE A 151 21.31 0.56 -1.81
N ASN A 152 21.70 0.14 -0.60
CA ASN A 152 22.92 -0.58 -0.31
C ASN A 152 22.69 -1.58 0.83
N TYR A 153 22.22 -2.76 0.48
CA TYR A 153 21.87 -3.80 1.45
C TYR A 153 23.04 -4.26 2.35
N PRO A 154 24.27 -4.42 1.85
CA PRO A 154 25.41 -4.70 2.73
C PRO A 154 25.63 -3.63 3.81
N LYS A 155 25.49 -2.36 3.44
CA LYS A 155 25.63 -1.23 4.37
C LYS A 155 24.42 -1.15 5.32
N ALA A 156 23.22 -1.40 4.84
CA ALA A 156 22.03 -1.53 5.68
C ALA A 156 22.19 -2.63 6.73
N LEU A 157 22.67 -3.80 6.32
CA LEU A 157 22.94 -4.91 7.22
C LEU A 157 23.96 -4.55 8.32
N GLU A 158 25.05 -3.88 7.95
CA GLU A 158 26.06 -3.41 8.92
C GLU A 158 25.42 -2.49 9.97
N TYR A 159 24.66 -1.49 9.54
CA TYR A 159 23.99 -0.55 10.44
C TYR A 159 22.90 -1.22 11.30
N TYR A 160 22.11 -2.16 10.75
CA TYR A 160 21.14 -2.91 11.56
C TYR A 160 21.81 -3.77 12.63
N LEU A 161 22.96 -4.40 12.34
CA LEU A 161 23.72 -5.17 13.32
C LEU A 161 24.32 -4.28 14.42
N LEU A 162 24.79 -3.09 14.07
CA LEU A 162 25.25 -2.09 15.03
C LEU A 162 24.09 -1.58 15.90
N ALA A 163 22.92 -1.34 15.31
CA ALA A 163 21.72 -0.98 16.05
C ALA A 163 21.27 -2.08 17.01
N GLU A 164 21.33 -3.36 16.61
CA GLU A 164 21.03 -4.49 17.52
C GLU A 164 22.00 -4.53 18.71
N LYS A 165 23.28 -4.25 18.50
CA LYS A 165 24.26 -4.18 19.57
C LYS A 165 23.95 -3.06 20.58
N ASN A 166 23.38 -1.96 20.11
CA ASN A 166 23.02 -0.77 20.89
C ASN A 166 21.48 -0.68 21.14
N LYS A 167 20.81 -1.81 21.20
CA LYS A 167 19.34 -1.93 21.26
C LYS A 167 18.66 -1.31 22.48
N GLN A 168 19.40 -0.93 23.51
CA GLN A 168 18.88 -0.21 24.69
C GLN A 168 18.29 1.17 24.33
N ASP A 169 18.61 1.69 23.15
CA ASP A 169 18.15 2.97 22.64
C ASP A 169 16.87 2.85 21.79
N LEU A 170 16.47 1.62 21.47
CA LEU A 170 15.32 1.30 20.62
C LEU A 170 14.07 1.00 21.44
N THR A 171 12.93 1.37 20.91
CA THR A 171 11.62 0.92 21.43
C THR A 171 11.38 -0.55 21.09
N ASN A 172 10.36 -1.16 21.69
CA ASN A 172 9.97 -2.52 21.32
C ASN A 172 9.49 -2.60 19.86
N GLU A 173 8.87 -1.55 19.35
CA GLU A 173 8.41 -1.47 17.96
C GLU A 173 9.59 -1.39 16.99
N ASP A 174 10.59 -0.53 17.30
CA ASP A 174 11.83 -0.45 16.52
C ASP A 174 12.57 -1.78 16.50
N LEU A 175 12.67 -2.44 17.66
CA LEU A 175 13.32 -3.75 17.79
C LEU A 175 12.62 -4.84 16.98
N MET A 176 11.30 -4.84 17.00
CA MET A 176 10.48 -5.78 16.26
C MET A 176 10.71 -5.62 14.74
N THR A 177 10.71 -4.38 14.25
CA THR A 177 10.96 -4.08 12.85
C THR A 177 12.42 -4.34 12.46
N LEU A 178 13.37 -3.96 13.30
CA LEU A 178 14.79 -4.24 13.11
C LEU A 178 15.05 -5.74 12.95
N TYR A 179 14.49 -6.55 13.83
CA TYR A 179 14.66 -8.01 13.73
C TYR A 179 14.01 -8.58 12.47
N ASN A 180 12.87 -8.06 12.06
CA ASN A 180 12.24 -8.45 10.80
C ASN A 180 13.16 -8.11 9.60
N ASN A 181 13.69 -6.90 9.56
CA ASN A 181 14.56 -6.45 8.47
C ASN A 181 15.86 -7.24 8.41
N LEU A 182 16.51 -7.48 9.56
CA LEU A 182 17.67 -8.37 9.64
C LEU A 182 17.36 -9.78 9.11
N GLY A 183 16.20 -10.33 9.49
CA GLY A 183 15.78 -11.64 9.03
C GLY A 183 15.52 -11.69 7.53
N THR A 184 14.93 -10.65 6.98
CA THR A 184 14.66 -10.52 5.55
C THR A 184 15.96 -10.39 4.76
N LEU A 185 16.87 -9.53 5.19
CA LEU A 185 18.17 -9.34 4.54
C LEU A 185 18.99 -10.63 4.47
N TYR A 186 19.01 -11.42 5.53
CA TYR A 186 19.72 -12.72 5.53
C TYR A 186 19.03 -13.80 4.69
N ASN A 187 17.75 -13.62 4.34
CA ASN A 187 16.98 -14.65 3.64
C ASN A 187 17.10 -14.58 2.12
N ALA A 188 17.11 -13.38 1.52
CA ALA A 188 16.81 -13.27 0.09
C ALA A 188 17.34 -12.00 -0.61
N HIS A 189 18.58 -11.59 -0.41
CA HIS A 189 19.14 -10.49 -1.19
C HIS A 189 20.38 -10.94 -1.97
N GLU A 190 20.44 -10.57 -3.26
CA GLU A 190 21.55 -10.95 -4.16
C GLU A 190 22.91 -10.44 -3.65
N ASP A 191 22.92 -9.26 -3.02
CA ASP A 191 24.14 -8.61 -2.51
C ASP A 191 24.61 -9.12 -1.13
N ILE A 192 23.81 -9.96 -0.47
CA ILE A 192 24.11 -10.50 0.87
C ILE A 192 24.15 -12.02 0.80
N PRO A 193 25.22 -12.67 1.27
CA PRO A 193 25.25 -14.13 1.35
C PRO A 193 24.07 -14.65 2.17
N THR A 194 23.23 -15.47 1.55
CA THR A 194 22.07 -16.07 2.23
C THR A 194 22.49 -16.86 3.45
N ASN A 195 21.90 -16.54 4.60
CA ASN A 195 22.13 -17.23 5.87
C ASN A 195 20.81 -17.58 6.55
N TYR A 196 20.26 -18.72 6.21
CA TYR A 196 18.98 -19.19 6.74
C TYR A 196 18.95 -19.35 8.27
N ALA A 197 20.09 -19.58 8.93
CA ALA A 197 20.15 -19.69 10.39
C ALA A 197 19.96 -18.33 11.06
N GLU A 198 20.69 -17.31 10.61
CA GLU A 198 20.51 -15.94 11.10
C GLU A 198 19.13 -15.38 10.71
N ALA A 199 18.65 -15.63 9.47
CA ALA A 199 17.31 -15.27 9.06
C ALA A 199 16.24 -15.82 10.02
N GLN A 200 16.30 -17.13 10.30
CA GLN A 200 15.37 -17.77 11.22
C GLN A 200 15.46 -17.20 12.64
N LYS A 201 16.66 -16.97 13.15
CA LYS A 201 16.91 -16.39 14.47
C LYS A 201 16.23 -15.02 14.61
N TYR A 202 16.45 -14.13 13.66
CA TYR A 202 15.90 -12.77 13.73
C TYR A 202 14.39 -12.72 13.46
N LEU A 203 13.91 -13.44 12.45
CA LEU A 203 12.46 -13.55 12.21
C LEU A 203 11.72 -14.16 13.40
N THR A 204 12.35 -15.13 14.12
CA THR A 204 11.74 -15.69 15.34
C THR A 204 11.60 -14.63 16.43
N LYS A 205 12.62 -13.82 16.67
CA LYS A 205 12.55 -12.72 17.64
C LYS A 205 11.42 -11.75 17.32
N ALA A 206 11.30 -11.30 16.06
CA ALA A 206 10.25 -10.38 15.63
C ALA A 206 8.84 -11.02 15.72
N ALA A 207 8.71 -12.30 15.36
CA ALA A 207 7.46 -13.03 15.44
C ALA A 207 7.00 -13.29 16.88
N GLU A 208 7.93 -13.55 17.81
CA GLU A 208 7.64 -13.68 19.24
C GLU A 208 7.22 -12.36 19.88
N MET A 209 7.66 -11.23 19.33
CA MET A 209 7.20 -9.89 19.69
C MET A 209 5.83 -9.55 19.10
N GLY A 210 5.30 -10.38 18.21
CA GLY A 210 3.95 -10.25 17.67
C GLY A 210 3.87 -9.71 16.24
N LEU A 211 4.98 -9.52 15.50
CA LEU A 211 4.96 -8.97 14.15
C LEU A 211 4.42 -9.98 13.13
N PRO A 212 3.25 -9.73 12.49
CA PRO A 212 2.68 -10.68 11.54
C PRO A 212 3.53 -10.91 10.30
N HIS A 213 4.24 -9.89 9.81
CA HIS A 213 5.15 -10.00 8.67
C HIS A 213 6.34 -10.93 8.97
N ALA A 214 6.87 -10.91 10.19
CA ALA A 214 7.93 -11.84 10.60
C ALA A 214 7.41 -13.27 10.72
N MET A 215 6.19 -13.46 11.21
CA MET A 215 5.52 -14.77 11.22
C MET A 215 5.38 -15.32 9.80
N TYR A 216 4.97 -14.48 8.85
CA TYR A 216 4.89 -14.84 7.44
C TYR A 216 6.27 -15.15 6.84
N GLY A 217 7.30 -14.36 7.15
CA GLY A 217 8.69 -14.63 6.76
C GLY A 217 9.19 -15.96 7.27
N LEU A 218 8.90 -16.33 8.52
CA LEU A 218 9.21 -17.65 9.09
C LEU A 218 8.46 -18.77 8.37
N ALA A 219 7.19 -18.55 8.04
CA ALA A 219 6.41 -19.53 7.30
C ALA A 219 7.03 -19.82 5.93
N ASN A 220 7.44 -18.77 5.19
CA ASN A 220 8.15 -18.90 3.92
C ASN A 220 9.47 -19.69 4.09
N LEU A 221 10.26 -19.35 5.12
CA LEU A 221 11.54 -20.00 5.40
C LEU A 221 11.37 -21.51 5.69
N HIS A 222 10.37 -21.88 6.51
CA HIS A 222 10.03 -23.27 6.77
C HIS A 222 9.49 -23.98 5.51
N GLY A 223 8.68 -23.29 4.72
CA GLY A 223 8.18 -23.80 3.44
C GLY A 223 9.33 -24.12 2.46
N PHE A 224 10.30 -23.22 2.34
CA PHE A 224 11.50 -23.42 1.53
C PHE A 224 12.33 -24.63 2.00
N LYS A 225 12.43 -24.84 3.31
CA LYS A 225 13.11 -26.03 3.90
C LYS A 225 12.28 -27.33 3.78
N GLY A 226 11.05 -27.27 3.25
CA GLY A 226 10.15 -28.42 3.14
C GLY A 226 9.39 -28.77 4.41
N ASP A 227 9.54 -27.98 5.49
CA ASP A 227 8.80 -28.20 6.74
C ASP A 227 7.41 -27.58 6.66
N LYS A 228 6.52 -28.25 5.92
CA LYS A 228 5.13 -27.80 5.69
C LYS A 228 4.35 -27.60 7.00
N LYS A 229 4.66 -28.37 8.06
CA LYS A 229 3.94 -28.27 9.33
C LYS A 229 4.27 -26.97 10.07
N GLN A 230 5.54 -26.60 10.15
CA GLN A 230 5.94 -25.34 10.75
C GLN A 230 5.53 -24.16 9.86
N ALA A 231 5.65 -24.29 8.53
CA ALA A 231 5.17 -23.27 7.59
C ALA A 231 3.69 -22.95 7.82
N PHE A 232 2.84 -23.97 7.84
CA PHE A 232 1.41 -23.79 8.12
C PHE A 232 1.16 -23.11 9.48
N LYS A 233 1.85 -23.57 10.54
CA LYS A 233 1.69 -23.00 11.87
C LYS A 233 1.96 -21.49 11.89
N TRP A 234 3.00 -21.05 11.19
CA TRP A 234 3.38 -19.66 11.15
C TRP A 234 2.50 -18.84 10.20
N TYR A 235 2.07 -19.39 9.05
CA TYR A 235 1.07 -18.73 8.20
C TYR A 235 -0.25 -18.52 8.96
N LEU A 236 -0.71 -19.53 9.71
CA LEU A 236 -1.94 -19.41 10.49
C LEU A 236 -1.82 -18.31 11.54
N LYS A 237 -0.69 -18.26 12.27
CA LYS A 237 -0.46 -17.18 13.23
C LYS A 237 -0.44 -15.80 12.57
N ALA A 238 0.22 -15.66 11.42
CA ALA A 238 0.25 -14.39 10.68
C ALA A 238 -1.18 -13.97 10.26
N ALA A 239 -1.96 -14.91 9.75
CA ALA A 239 -3.34 -14.68 9.34
C ALA A 239 -4.26 -14.32 10.51
N GLU A 240 -4.14 -15.02 11.65
CA GLU A 240 -4.91 -14.73 12.87
C GLU A 240 -4.55 -13.36 13.48
N ASN A 241 -3.34 -12.85 13.18
CA ASN A 241 -2.93 -11.49 13.53
C ASN A 241 -3.19 -10.46 12.41
N GLY A 242 -4.06 -10.78 11.47
CA GLY A 242 -4.58 -9.85 10.47
C GLY A 242 -3.70 -9.64 9.23
N LEU A 243 -2.65 -10.44 9.03
CA LEU A 243 -1.86 -10.32 7.81
C LEU A 243 -2.59 -10.98 6.64
N ILE A 244 -3.10 -10.13 5.76
CA ILE A 244 -3.88 -10.52 4.58
C ILE A 244 -3.09 -11.50 3.69
N ASP A 245 -1.80 -11.23 3.45
CA ASP A 245 -0.93 -12.07 2.61
C ASP A 245 -0.89 -13.54 3.04
N ALA A 246 -1.16 -13.82 4.31
CA ALA A 246 -1.17 -15.19 4.84
C ALA A 246 -2.48 -15.94 4.55
N TYR A 247 -3.59 -15.26 4.28
CA TYR A 247 -4.93 -15.89 4.12
C TYR A 247 -4.92 -16.94 3.00
N TYR A 248 -4.36 -16.58 1.87
CA TYR A 248 -4.27 -17.50 0.71
C TYR A 248 -3.49 -18.78 1.05
N TYR A 249 -2.35 -18.63 1.72
CA TYR A 249 -1.51 -19.79 2.09
C TYR A 249 -2.18 -20.70 3.10
N VAL A 250 -2.87 -20.14 4.09
CA VAL A 250 -3.66 -20.90 5.07
C VAL A 250 -4.80 -21.64 4.39
N GLY A 251 -5.55 -20.96 3.52
CA GLY A 251 -6.64 -21.55 2.75
C GLY A 251 -6.16 -22.71 1.87
N ASN A 252 -5.06 -22.54 1.14
CA ASN A 252 -4.47 -23.59 0.32
C ASN A 252 -3.92 -24.76 1.14
N ALA A 253 -3.32 -24.49 2.30
CA ALA A 253 -2.84 -25.53 3.19
C ALA A 253 -3.98 -26.44 3.66
N TYR A 254 -5.12 -25.86 4.07
CA TYR A 254 -6.32 -26.62 4.40
C TYR A 254 -6.92 -27.33 3.18
N LYS A 255 -6.92 -26.69 1.98
CA LYS A 255 -7.40 -27.31 0.73
C LYS A 255 -6.61 -28.55 0.35
N ARG A 256 -5.28 -28.51 0.51
CA ARG A 256 -4.36 -29.57 0.07
C ARG A 256 -3.96 -30.56 1.17
N GLY A 257 -4.24 -30.25 2.45
CA GLY A 257 -3.73 -31.00 3.58
C GLY A 257 -2.21 -30.83 3.77
N GLU A 258 -1.67 -29.66 3.46
CA GLU A 258 -0.23 -29.40 3.52
C GLU A 258 0.17 -28.85 4.90
N GLY A 259 0.82 -29.70 5.70
CA GLY A 259 1.24 -29.36 7.06
C GLY A 259 0.10 -29.34 8.09
N VAL A 260 -1.12 -29.60 7.67
CA VAL A 260 -2.35 -29.67 8.46
C VAL A 260 -3.28 -30.72 7.89
N GLN A 261 -4.21 -31.24 8.68
CA GLN A 261 -5.27 -32.11 8.14
C GLN A 261 -6.15 -31.30 7.17
N GLN A 262 -6.48 -31.91 6.02
CA GLN A 262 -7.35 -31.31 5.02
C GLN A 262 -8.71 -30.96 5.65
N ASP A 263 -9.18 -29.74 5.41
CA ASP A 263 -10.45 -29.24 5.93
C ASP A 263 -11.07 -28.26 4.92
N SER A 264 -12.07 -28.72 4.21
CA SER A 264 -12.71 -27.97 3.13
C SER A 264 -13.44 -26.71 3.61
N GLN A 265 -14.02 -26.74 4.80
CA GLN A 265 -14.74 -25.58 5.35
C GLN A 265 -13.78 -24.47 5.75
N LYS A 266 -12.66 -24.84 6.40
CA LYS A 266 -11.61 -23.87 6.72
C LYS A 266 -10.92 -23.36 5.47
N ALA A 267 -10.72 -24.21 4.47
CA ALA A 267 -10.18 -23.81 3.18
C ALA A 267 -11.05 -22.71 2.53
N LEU A 268 -12.39 -22.94 2.46
CA LEU A 268 -13.33 -21.94 1.94
C LEU A 268 -13.22 -20.63 2.71
N LYS A 269 -13.35 -20.68 4.04
CA LYS A 269 -13.31 -19.48 4.88
C LYS A 269 -12.09 -18.61 4.61
N TRP A 270 -10.89 -19.20 4.58
CA TRP A 270 -9.65 -18.44 4.39
C TRP A 270 -9.45 -18.00 2.94
N LEU A 271 -9.88 -18.79 1.96
CA LEU A 271 -9.81 -18.38 0.55
C LEU A 271 -10.86 -17.32 0.21
N GLU A 272 -12.04 -17.35 0.82
CA GLU A 272 -13.05 -16.28 0.70
C GLU A 272 -12.51 -14.96 1.24
N LEU A 273 -11.92 -14.96 2.44
CA LEU A 273 -11.23 -13.78 2.97
C LEU A 273 -10.11 -13.30 2.04
N ALA A 274 -9.30 -14.21 1.53
CA ALA A 274 -8.24 -13.83 0.59
C ALA A 274 -8.79 -13.24 -0.71
N ALA A 275 -9.93 -13.74 -1.20
CA ALA A 275 -10.59 -13.22 -2.40
C ALA A 275 -11.24 -11.85 -2.18
N GLU A 276 -11.79 -11.57 -0.99
CA GLU A 276 -12.30 -10.24 -0.62
C GLU A 276 -11.20 -9.16 -0.73
N TYR A 277 -9.96 -9.54 -0.43
CA TYR A 277 -8.79 -8.66 -0.58
C TYR A 277 -8.10 -8.81 -1.96
N GLN A 278 -8.79 -9.40 -2.94
CA GLN A 278 -8.31 -9.57 -4.32
C GLN A 278 -6.94 -10.26 -4.43
N MET A 279 -6.62 -11.14 -3.46
CA MET A 279 -5.36 -11.87 -3.48
C MET A 279 -5.30 -12.84 -4.66
N LYS A 280 -4.23 -12.73 -5.42
CA LYS A 280 -3.97 -13.62 -6.56
C LYS A 280 -3.97 -15.09 -6.13
N GLY A 281 -4.66 -15.94 -6.86
CA GLY A 281 -4.79 -17.35 -6.58
C GLY A 281 -5.95 -17.73 -5.65
N ALA A 282 -6.54 -16.78 -4.92
CA ALA A 282 -7.62 -17.06 -3.98
C ALA A 282 -8.90 -17.49 -4.71
N ALA A 283 -9.31 -16.72 -5.69
CA ALA A 283 -10.47 -17.03 -6.52
C ALA A 283 -10.29 -18.36 -7.28
N TRP A 284 -9.09 -18.60 -7.79
CA TRP A 284 -8.77 -19.92 -8.38
C TRP A 284 -8.90 -21.05 -7.36
N GLY A 285 -8.35 -20.84 -6.16
CA GLY A 285 -8.46 -21.82 -5.07
C GLY A 285 -9.89 -22.22 -4.75
N LEU A 286 -10.81 -21.23 -4.69
CA LEU A 286 -12.25 -21.42 -4.51
C LEU A 286 -12.89 -22.15 -5.70
N ALA A 287 -12.54 -21.74 -6.92
CA ALA A 287 -13.01 -22.38 -8.13
C ALA A 287 -12.67 -23.88 -8.16
N GLU A 288 -11.44 -24.26 -7.80
CA GLU A 288 -11.03 -25.67 -7.74
C GLU A 288 -11.82 -26.47 -6.68
N ILE A 289 -12.11 -25.88 -5.52
CA ILE A 289 -12.93 -26.52 -4.48
C ILE A 289 -14.32 -26.81 -5.02
N TYR A 290 -14.97 -25.83 -5.63
CA TYR A 290 -16.33 -26.01 -6.16
C TYR A 290 -16.34 -26.87 -7.44
N GLN A 291 -15.29 -26.84 -8.25
CA GLN A 291 -15.20 -27.66 -9.47
C GLN A 291 -15.09 -29.17 -9.17
N LYS A 292 -14.36 -29.53 -8.10
CA LYS A 292 -14.12 -30.94 -7.77
C LYS A 292 -15.06 -31.47 -6.69
N GLY A 293 -15.58 -30.57 -5.86
CA GLY A 293 -16.06 -30.90 -4.54
C GLY A 293 -14.87 -31.26 -3.63
N LEU A 294 -14.89 -30.91 -2.39
CA LEU A 294 -13.82 -31.22 -1.45
C LEU A 294 -14.41 -31.53 -0.06
N GLY A 295 -14.21 -32.74 0.45
CA GLY A 295 -14.74 -33.17 1.73
C GLY A 295 -16.27 -33.01 1.78
N ASN A 296 -16.76 -32.16 2.71
CA ASN A 296 -18.19 -31.88 2.87
C ASN A 296 -18.73 -30.77 1.93
N VAL A 297 -17.88 -30.18 1.10
CA VAL A 297 -18.30 -29.18 0.10
C VAL A 297 -18.69 -29.91 -1.18
N PRO A 298 -19.98 -29.88 -1.57
CA PRO A 298 -20.40 -30.54 -2.79
C PRO A 298 -19.84 -29.82 -4.03
N GLN A 299 -19.70 -30.57 -5.13
CA GLN A 299 -19.39 -29.99 -6.42
C GLN A 299 -20.47 -28.98 -6.82
N ASN A 300 -20.03 -27.80 -7.28
CA ASN A 300 -20.90 -26.76 -7.82
C ASN A 300 -20.17 -26.06 -8.98
N LEU A 301 -20.49 -26.46 -10.19
CA LEU A 301 -19.81 -26.00 -11.39
C LEU A 301 -20.12 -24.52 -11.69
N GLU A 302 -21.30 -24.03 -11.29
CA GLU A 302 -21.70 -22.63 -11.46
C GLU A 302 -20.86 -21.71 -10.57
N LYS A 303 -20.72 -22.06 -9.28
CA LYS A 303 -19.81 -21.33 -8.38
C LYS A 303 -18.36 -21.43 -8.85
N ALA A 304 -17.94 -22.59 -9.32
CA ALA A 304 -16.59 -22.75 -9.87
C ALA A 304 -16.35 -21.80 -11.05
N GLN A 305 -17.32 -21.66 -11.94
CA GLN A 305 -17.24 -20.75 -13.09
C GLN A 305 -17.16 -19.28 -12.62
N ALA A 306 -18.01 -18.87 -11.70
CA ALA A 306 -17.99 -17.52 -11.16
C ALA A 306 -16.62 -17.17 -10.56
N PHE A 307 -16.03 -18.10 -9.80
CA PHE A 307 -14.71 -17.89 -9.21
C PHE A 307 -13.57 -17.95 -10.23
N TYR A 308 -13.67 -18.75 -11.30
CA TYR A 308 -12.69 -18.69 -12.38
C TYR A 308 -12.77 -17.39 -13.18
N LEU A 309 -13.97 -16.83 -13.39
CA LEU A 309 -14.11 -15.52 -14.00
C LEU A 309 -13.50 -14.42 -13.12
N LEU A 310 -13.73 -14.47 -11.82
CA LEU A 310 -13.10 -13.56 -10.87
C LEU A 310 -11.56 -13.69 -10.89
N ALA A 311 -11.04 -14.90 -10.98
CA ALA A 311 -9.60 -15.15 -11.12
C ALA A 311 -9.04 -14.56 -12.43
N LYS A 312 -9.79 -14.65 -13.52
CA LYS A 312 -9.43 -14.06 -14.82
C LYS A 312 -9.38 -12.53 -14.73
N GLU A 313 -10.36 -11.91 -14.09
CA GLU A 313 -10.40 -10.46 -13.84
C GLU A 313 -9.21 -9.97 -12.99
N SER A 314 -8.75 -10.82 -12.08
CA SER A 314 -7.55 -10.58 -11.26
C SER A 314 -6.23 -10.85 -12.01
N GLY A 315 -6.29 -11.10 -13.34
CA GLY A 315 -5.12 -11.30 -14.19
C GLY A 315 -4.47 -12.69 -14.06
N GLU A 316 -5.22 -13.70 -13.61
CA GLU A 316 -4.73 -15.07 -13.54
C GLU A 316 -4.94 -15.79 -14.88
N ASN A 317 -3.97 -16.62 -15.26
CA ASN A 317 -4.09 -17.44 -16.47
C ASN A 317 -4.95 -18.69 -16.19
N VAL A 318 -6.24 -18.51 -16.22
CA VAL A 318 -7.25 -19.56 -15.96
C VAL A 318 -7.95 -20.05 -17.22
N GLU A 319 -7.56 -19.61 -18.41
CA GLU A 319 -8.24 -19.89 -19.67
C GLU A 319 -8.46 -21.38 -19.90
N ARG A 320 -7.44 -22.20 -19.67
CA ARG A 320 -7.56 -23.64 -19.80
C ARG A 320 -8.57 -24.25 -18.82
N SER A 321 -8.60 -23.76 -17.58
CA SER A 321 -9.53 -24.24 -16.55
C SER A 321 -10.96 -23.78 -16.85
N VAL A 322 -11.13 -22.56 -17.32
CA VAL A 322 -12.42 -22.02 -17.77
C VAL A 322 -12.94 -22.82 -18.96
N GLN A 323 -12.11 -23.05 -19.99
CA GLN A 323 -12.50 -23.87 -21.17
C GLN A 323 -12.89 -25.31 -20.80
N GLN A 324 -12.12 -25.97 -19.93
CA GLN A 324 -12.45 -27.33 -19.45
C GLN A 324 -13.76 -27.35 -18.66
N LEU A 325 -14.01 -26.32 -17.86
CA LEU A 325 -15.25 -26.20 -17.11
C LEU A 325 -16.43 -25.91 -18.02
N GLN A 326 -16.25 -25.00 -18.97
CA GLN A 326 -17.25 -24.63 -19.97
C GLN A 326 -17.61 -25.85 -20.86
N SER A 327 -16.62 -26.65 -21.28
CA SER A 327 -16.88 -27.91 -21.99
C SER A 327 -17.69 -28.90 -21.13
N ARG A 328 -17.48 -28.94 -19.83
CA ARG A 328 -18.26 -29.76 -18.89
C ARG A 328 -19.66 -29.24 -18.66
N LEU A 329 -19.80 -27.91 -18.55
CA LEU A 329 -21.10 -27.24 -18.42
C LEU A 329 -21.90 -27.34 -19.73
N ALA A 330 -21.24 -27.22 -20.88
CA ALA A 330 -21.86 -27.40 -22.20
C ALA A 330 -22.40 -28.84 -22.42
N VAL A 331 -21.74 -29.82 -21.84
CA VAL A 331 -22.25 -31.23 -21.85
C VAL A 331 -23.44 -31.38 -20.89
N ARG A 332 -23.56 -30.53 -19.86
CA ARG A 332 -24.59 -30.66 -18.82
C ARG A 332 -25.75 -29.67 -18.94
N ASP A 333 -25.45 -28.46 -19.34
CA ASP A 333 -26.43 -27.38 -19.49
C ASP A 333 -26.19 -26.68 -20.84
N ASP A 334 -26.83 -27.22 -21.88
CA ASP A 334 -26.88 -26.59 -23.20
C ASP A 334 -27.23 -25.08 -23.07
N PHE A 335 -26.71 -24.25 -23.98
CA PHE A 335 -27.08 -22.85 -24.12
C PHE A 335 -28.60 -22.61 -23.98
N GLY A 336 -29.39 -23.63 -24.38
CA GLY A 336 -30.83 -23.68 -24.15
C GLY A 336 -31.23 -23.54 -22.67
N ALA A 337 -30.51 -24.18 -21.76
CA ALA A 337 -30.83 -24.10 -20.32
C ALA A 337 -30.44 -22.75 -19.70
N LEU A 338 -29.33 -22.14 -20.13
CA LEU A 338 -28.95 -20.77 -19.75
C LEU A 338 -30.03 -19.77 -20.22
N LEU A 339 -30.49 -19.93 -21.46
CA LEU A 339 -31.54 -19.11 -22.03
C LEU A 339 -32.87 -19.26 -21.28
N GLU A 340 -33.27 -20.47 -20.91
CA GLU A 340 -34.49 -20.72 -20.14
C GLU A 340 -34.39 -20.07 -18.73
N ARG A 341 -33.29 -20.24 -18.02
CA ARG A 341 -33.08 -19.60 -16.73
C ARG A 341 -33.10 -18.06 -16.83
N ALA A 342 -32.51 -17.50 -17.89
CA ALA A 342 -32.56 -16.07 -18.15
C ALA A 342 -33.99 -15.60 -18.42
N LYS A 343 -34.80 -16.37 -19.16
CA LYS A 343 -36.24 -16.11 -19.41
C LYS A 343 -37.07 -16.21 -18.14
N GLU A 344 -36.74 -17.11 -17.23
CA GLU A 344 -37.36 -17.25 -15.91
C GLU A 344 -37.03 -16.08 -14.96
N GLY A 345 -36.20 -15.15 -15.41
CA GLY A 345 -35.83 -13.95 -14.66
C GLY A 345 -34.60 -14.12 -13.77
N ASN A 346 -33.85 -15.23 -13.89
CA ASN A 346 -32.62 -15.40 -13.13
C ASN A 346 -31.59 -14.33 -13.53
N LEU A 347 -31.26 -13.49 -12.59
CA LEU A 347 -30.43 -12.30 -12.77
C LEU A 347 -29.03 -12.65 -13.32
N GLU A 348 -28.35 -13.62 -12.67
CA GLU A 348 -27.02 -14.04 -13.11
C GLU A 348 -27.05 -14.65 -14.51
N ALA A 349 -28.03 -15.49 -14.81
CA ALA A 349 -28.17 -16.07 -16.14
C ALA A 349 -28.41 -14.97 -17.22
N GLN A 350 -29.12 -13.91 -16.90
CA GLN A 350 -29.31 -12.79 -17.82
C GLN A 350 -28.01 -12.02 -18.07
N LYS A 351 -27.21 -11.77 -17.04
CA LYS A 351 -25.89 -11.13 -17.18
C LYS A 351 -24.90 -12.00 -17.95
N ASP A 352 -24.84 -13.29 -17.62
CA ASP A 352 -23.97 -14.26 -18.30
C ASP A 352 -24.31 -14.37 -19.78
N LEU A 353 -25.60 -14.44 -20.09
CA LEU A 353 -26.09 -14.52 -21.46
C LEU A 353 -25.81 -13.23 -22.24
N ALA A 354 -26.03 -12.07 -21.63
CA ALA A 354 -25.69 -10.77 -22.21
C ALA A 354 -24.19 -10.68 -22.52
N MET A 355 -23.34 -11.11 -21.58
CA MET A 355 -21.89 -11.13 -21.76
C MET A 355 -21.45 -12.11 -22.84
N ALA A 356 -22.06 -13.31 -22.92
CA ALA A 356 -21.79 -14.28 -23.98
C ALA A 356 -22.07 -13.70 -25.37
N TYR A 357 -23.21 -12.99 -25.53
CA TYR A 357 -23.53 -12.30 -26.76
C TYR A 357 -22.59 -11.11 -27.08
N VAL A 358 -22.03 -10.43 -26.09
CA VAL A 358 -21.03 -9.36 -26.32
C VAL A 358 -19.71 -9.95 -26.80
N ARG A 359 -19.25 -11.04 -26.19
CA ARG A 359 -17.94 -11.65 -26.49
C ARG A 359 -17.92 -12.40 -27.81
N GLY A 360 -18.99 -13.12 -28.11
CA GLY A 360 -19.05 -13.95 -29.31
C GLY A 360 -18.12 -15.17 -29.27
N ASP A 361 -17.68 -15.62 -28.07
CA ASP A 361 -16.66 -16.66 -27.93
C ASP A 361 -17.24 -18.07 -28.16
N GLU A 362 -18.52 -18.29 -27.81
CA GLU A 362 -19.22 -19.58 -27.89
C GLU A 362 -20.48 -19.53 -28.75
N ILE A 363 -21.00 -18.35 -28.95
CA ILE A 363 -22.15 -18.02 -29.77
C ILE A 363 -21.82 -16.86 -30.69
N GLU A 364 -22.52 -16.71 -31.78
CA GLU A 364 -22.35 -15.57 -32.66
C GLU A 364 -22.57 -14.26 -31.89
N GLN A 365 -21.61 -13.33 -31.98
CA GLN A 365 -21.71 -12.01 -31.33
C GLN A 365 -22.98 -11.31 -31.78
N ASN A 366 -23.78 -10.87 -30.83
CA ASN A 366 -25.04 -10.19 -31.08
C ASN A 366 -25.32 -9.12 -30.02
N TYR A 367 -24.98 -7.88 -30.34
CA TYR A 367 -25.17 -6.76 -29.42
C TYR A 367 -26.67 -6.44 -29.15
N GLU A 368 -27.59 -6.75 -30.07
CA GLU A 368 -29.01 -6.54 -29.84
C GLU A 368 -29.56 -7.50 -28.76
N GLU A 369 -29.16 -8.77 -28.81
CA GLU A 369 -29.52 -9.72 -27.77
C GLU A 369 -28.84 -9.38 -26.45
N ALA A 370 -27.55 -9.01 -26.47
CA ALA A 370 -26.84 -8.56 -25.28
C ALA A 370 -27.54 -7.36 -24.62
N PHE A 371 -27.96 -6.40 -25.41
CA PHE A 371 -28.72 -5.24 -24.92
C PHE A 371 -30.02 -5.64 -24.23
N LYS A 372 -30.81 -6.55 -24.83
CA LYS A 372 -32.07 -7.03 -24.25
C LYS A 372 -31.85 -7.67 -22.86
N TRP A 373 -30.83 -8.50 -22.74
CA TRP A 373 -30.56 -9.21 -21.50
C TRP A 373 -29.97 -8.29 -20.43
N TYR A 374 -29.03 -7.38 -20.78
CA TYR A 374 -28.58 -6.35 -19.85
C TYR A 374 -29.72 -5.45 -19.40
N LYS A 375 -30.65 -5.10 -20.29
CA LYS A 375 -31.81 -4.29 -19.93
C LYS A 375 -32.71 -5.02 -18.94
N SER A 376 -32.97 -6.30 -19.15
CA SER A 376 -33.76 -7.12 -18.23
C SER A 376 -33.11 -7.20 -16.83
N ALA A 377 -31.80 -7.41 -16.77
CA ALA A 377 -31.07 -7.45 -15.50
C ALA A 377 -31.02 -6.06 -14.81
N ALA A 378 -30.82 -4.99 -15.58
CA ALA A 378 -30.80 -3.61 -15.09
C ALA A 378 -32.17 -3.16 -14.53
N GLU A 379 -33.27 -3.59 -15.15
CA GLU A 379 -34.64 -3.35 -14.69
C GLU A 379 -34.96 -4.09 -13.39
N GLN A 380 -34.30 -5.21 -13.12
CA GLN A 380 -34.35 -5.91 -11.83
C GLN A 380 -33.53 -5.20 -10.73
N GLY A 381 -32.80 -4.15 -11.07
CA GLY A 381 -32.06 -3.32 -10.12
C GLY A 381 -30.57 -3.63 -10.01
N ASP A 382 -30.01 -4.54 -10.82
CA ASP A 382 -28.58 -4.88 -10.76
C ASP A 382 -27.72 -3.70 -11.23
N ALA A 383 -26.81 -3.25 -10.35
CA ALA A 383 -25.99 -2.08 -10.60
C ALA A 383 -24.93 -2.28 -11.70
N ASP A 384 -24.40 -3.49 -11.84
CA ASP A 384 -23.45 -3.84 -12.87
C ASP A 384 -24.13 -3.88 -14.25
N ALA A 385 -25.30 -4.51 -14.33
CA ALA A 385 -26.10 -4.51 -15.56
C ALA A 385 -26.52 -3.11 -15.97
N GLN A 386 -26.87 -2.23 -15.02
CA GLN A 386 -27.17 -0.82 -15.29
C GLN A 386 -25.95 -0.07 -15.85
N ASN A 387 -24.76 -0.31 -15.32
CA ASN A 387 -23.53 0.23 -15.86
C ASN A 387 -23.19 -0.36 -17.24
N SER A 388 -23.47 -1.64 -17.47
CA SER A 388 -23.32 -2.27 -18.77
C SER A 388 -24.29 -1.71 -19.82
N LEU A 389 -25.51 -1.40 -19.39
CA LEU A 389 -26.54 -0.80 -20.23
C LEU A 389 -26.18 0.65 -20.63
N TYR A 390 -25.59 1.41 -19.69
CA TYR A 390 -24.99 2.71 -20.03
C TYR A 390 -24.03 2.59 -21.21
N ASN A 391 -23.08 1.63 -21.14
CA ASN A 391 -22.10 1.43 -22.22
C ASN A 391 -22.77 1.11 -23.57
N ARG A 392 -23.86 0.32 -23.56
CA ARG A 392 -24.61 -0.02 -24.80
C ARG A 392 -25.23 1.22 -25.43
N TYR A 393 -25.93 2.06 -24.64
CA TYR A 393 -26.49 3.30 -25.10
C TYR A 393 -25.45 4.34 -25.52
N ALA A 394 -24.32 4.42 -24.77
CA ALA A 394 -23.25 5.36 -25.06
C ALA A 394 -22.57 5.09 -26.42
N LYS A 395 -22.41 3.81 -26.75
CA LYS A 395 -21.70 3.37 -27.98
C LYS A 395 -22.64 3.05 -29.14
N GLY A 396 -23.94 2.92 -28.90
CA GLY A 396 -24.89 2.45 -29.92
C GLY A 396 -24.74 0.96 -30.24
N GLU A 397 -24.31 0.15 -29.26
CA GLU A 397 -24.09 -1.29 -29.44
C GLU A 397 -25.38 -2.08 -29.12
N GLY A 398 -26.07 -2.55 -30.14
CA GLY A 398 -27.33 -3.29 -30.07
C GLY A 398 -28.55 -2.41 -29.79
N VAL A 399 -28.39 -1.10 -29.79
CA VAL A 399 -29.41 -0.09 -29.60
C VAL A 399 -28.97 1.21 -30.27
N GLU A 400 -29.88 2.05 -30.66
CA GLU A 400 -29.54 3.40 -31.15
C GLU A 400 -28.82 4.19 -30.05
N GLN A 401 -27.71 4.84 -30.41
CA GLN A 401 -26.95 5.67 -29.48
C GLN A 401 -27.86 6.75 -28.84
N ASN A 402 -27.84 6.80 -27.52
CA ASN A 402 -28.66 7.73 -26.77
C ASN A 402 -27.99 8.18 -25.48
N SER A 403 -27.45 9.40 -25.50
CA SER A 403 -26.72 9.97 -24.37
C SER A 403 -27.61 10.17 -23.13
N GLU A 404 -28.90 10.51 -23.30
CA GLU A 404 -29.82 10.73 -22.18
C GLU A 404 -30.12 9.40 -21.44
N GLU A 405 -30.48 8.36 -22.18
CA GLU A 405 -30.68 7.02 -21.57
C GLU A 405 -29.38 6.46 -20.99
N ALA A 406 -28.23 6.65 -21.66
CA ALA A 406 -26.95 6.26 -21.14
C ALA A 406 -26.70 6.87 -19.75
N MET A 407 -26.80 8.18 -19.63
CA MET A 407 -26.60 8.90 -18.38
C MET A 407 -27.60 8.51 -17.30
N LYS A 408 -28.85 8.29 -17.66
CA LYS A 408 -29.90 7.86 -16.74
C LYS A 408 -29.56 6.50 -16.09
N TRP A 409 -29.12 5.52 -16.89
CA TRP A 409 -28.74 4.21 -16.37
C TRP A 409 -27.44 4.28 -15.56
N LEU A 410 -26.49 5.09 -15.98
CA LEU A 410 -25.26 5.32 -15.26
C LEU A 410 -25.51 5.93 -13.86
N HIS A 411 -26.41 6.93 -13.78
CA HIS A 411 -26.81 7.51 -12.50
C HIS A 411 -27.50 6.49 -11.58
N ARG A 412 -28.39 5.64 -12.10
CA ARG A 412 -29.04 4.58 -11.31
C ARG A 412 -28.04 3.60 -10.72
N SER A 413 -27.04 3.20 -11.50
CA SER A 413 -25.95 2.34 -11.03
C SER A 413 -25.13 3.04 -9.93
N ALA A 414 -24.85 4.32 -10.12
CA ALA A 414 -24.12 5.13 -9.16
C ALA A 414 -24.89 5.35 -7.85
N GLU A 415 -26.21 5.54 -7.90
CA GLU A 415 -27.06 5.66 -6.71
C GLU A 415 -26.98 4.43 -5.79
N GLN A 416 -26.72 3.27 -6.36
CA GLN A 416 -26.49 2.02 -5.61
C GLN A 416 -25.06 1.89 -5.06
N GLY A 417 -24.18 2.86 -5.35
CA GLY A 417 -22.81 2.86 -4.86
C GLY A 417 -21.84 2.00 -5.67
N TYR A 418 -22.17 1.68 -6.92
CA TYR A 418 -21.30 0.90 -7.80
C TYR A 418 -20.07 1.72 -8.22
N GLY A 419 -18.88 1.22 -7.87
CA GLY A 419 -17.63 1.97 -8.02
C GLY A 419 -17.29 2.35 -9.45
N LEU A 420 -17.49 1.43 -10.41
CA LEU A 420 -17.25 1.69 -11.83
C LEU A 420 -18.25 2.72 -12.41
N ALA A 421 -19.48 2.77 -11.90
CA ALA A 421 -20.42 3.80 -12.31
C ALA A 421 -19.98 5.19 -11.84
N TYR A 422 -19.41 5.30 -10.65
CA TYR A 422 -18.80 6.56 -10.20
C TYR A 422 -17.63 6.98 -11.10
N TYR A 423 -16.77 6.01 -11.47
CA TYR A 423 -15.66 6.27 -12.38
C TYR A 423 -16.15 6.74 -13.77
N ASN A 424 -17.13 6.04 -14.34
CA ASN A 424 -17.70 6.38 -15.64
C ASN A 424 -18.40 7.75 -15.62
N LEU A 425 -19.11 8.11 -14.54
CA LEU A 425 -19.64 9.48 -14.38
C LEU A 425 -18.52 10.52 -14.37
N GLY A 426 -17.45 10.25 -13.63
CA GLY A 426 -16.26 11.11 -13.65
C GLY A 426 -15.70 11.28 -15.07
N PHE A 427 -15.63 10.21 -15.83
CA PHE A 427 -15.16 10.20 -17.22
C PHE A 427 -16.08 11.06 -18.11
N GLU A 428 -17.38 10.84 -18.08
CA GLU A 428 -18.33 11.57 -18.91
C GLU A 428 -18.33 13.09 -18.65
N TYR A 429 -18.24 13.48 -17.36
CA TYR A 429 -18.13 14.91 -17.02
C TYR A 429 -16.74 15.49 -17.36
N SER A 430 -15.70 14.70 -17.40
CA SER A 430 -14.36 15.18 -17.75
C SER A 430 -14.13 15.27 -19.25
N SER A 431 -14.64 14.31 -20.03
CA SER A 431 -14.54 14.29 -21.48
C SER A 431 -15.53 15.25 -22.13
N GLY A 432 -16.76 15.24 -21.67
CA GLY A 432 -17.86 16.00 -22.26
C GLY A 432 -18.53 15.30 -23.45
N ASP A 433 -18.37 13.95 -23.55
CA ASP A 433 -18.85 13.19 -24.71
C ASP A 433 -20.37 13.01 -24.69
N LEU A 434 -20.95 12.63 -23.56
CA LEU A 434 -22.40 12.43 -23.42
C LEU A 434 -23.11 13.58 -22.69
N VAL A 435 -22.38 14.35 -21.91
CA VAL A 435 -22.87 15.49 -21.15
C VAL A 435 -21.96 16.69 -21.34
N ARG A 436 -22.47 17.88 -21.02
CA ARG A 436 -21.61 19.07 -21.02
C ARG A 436 -20.44 18.87 -20.06
N LYS A 437 -19.21 19.09 -20.54
CA LYS A 437 -17.99 19.03 -19.76
C LYS A 437 -18.10 19.87 -18.48
N ASP A 438 -17.84 19.23 -17.33
CA ASP A 438 -17.80 19.85 -16.01
C ASP A 438 -16.73 19.16 -15.15
N GLU A 439 -15.54 19.76 -15.12
CA GLU A 439 -14.40 19.20 -14.42
C GLU A 439 -14.59 19.17 -12.89
N LEU A 440 -15.37 20.09 -12.33
CA LEU A 440 -15.68 20.07 -10.89
C LEU A 440 -16.62 18.92 -10.53
N GLU A 441 -17.58 18.63 -11.38
CA GLU A 441 -18.47 17.49 -11.20
C GLU A 441 -17.70 16.17 -11.40
N ALA A 442 -16.82 16.12 -12.42
CA ALA A 442 -15.92 14.96 -12.64
C ALA A 442 -15.09 14.63 -11.39
N ILE A 443 -14.49 15.63 -10.75
CA ILE A 443 -13.73 15.44 -9.50
C ILE A 443 -14.60 14.82 -8.40
N LYS A 444 -15.83 15.27 -8.22
CA LYS A 444 -16.72 14.71 -7.19
C LYS A 444 -16.96 13.22 -7.41
N TRP A 445 -17.19 12.83 -8.65
CA TRP A 445 -17.44 11.45 -9.02
C TRP A 445 -16.19 10.58 -8.93
N TYR A 446 -15.04 11.06 -9.42
CA TYR A 446 -13.78 10.34 -9.27
C TYR A 446 -13.40 10.17 -7.79
N LYS A 447 -13.64 11.16 -6.93
CA LYS A 447 -13.43 11.00 -5.47
C LYS A 447 -14.34 9.93 -4.85
N LYS A 448 -15.58 9.78 -5.33
CA LYS A 448 -16.46 8.68 -4.91
C LYS A 448 -15.93 7.33 -5.40
N ALA A 449 -15.47 7.25 -6.65
CA ALA A 449 -14.88 6.04 -7.23
C ALA A 449 -13.61 5.63 -6.47
N ALA A 450 -12.73 6.57 -6.16
CA ALA A 450 -11.52 6.34 -5.37
C ALA A 450 -11.82 5.77 -3.97
N LYS A 451 -12.88 6.24 -3.31
CA LYS A 451 -13.37 5.67 -2.04
C LYS A 451 -13.92 4.24 -2.16
N LYS A 452 -14.17 3.77 -3.38
CA LYS A 452 -14.57 2.39 -3.71
C LYS A 452 -13.40 1.58 -4.27
N ASP A 453 -12.18 2.00 -3.98
CA ASP A 453 -10.93 1.36 -4.38
C ASP A 453 -10.71 1.26 -5.91
N ILE A 454 -11.41 2.10 -6.70
CA ILE A 454 -11.13 2.25 -8.14
C ILE A 454 -9.86 3.12 -8.27
N LYS A 455 -8.71 2.48 -8.37
CA LYS A 455 -7.40 3.14 -8.37
C LYS A 455 -7.19 4.07 -9.57
N GLU A 456 -7.78 3.72 -10.70
CA GLU A 456 -7.79 4.53 -11.93
C GLU A 456 -8.39 5.92 -11.70
N ALA A 457 -9.30 6.03 -10.74
CA ALA A 457 -9.90 7.31 -10.38
C ALA A 457 -8.90 8.29 -9.77
N TYR A 458 -7.90 7.80 -9.03
CA TYR A 458 -6.82 8.65 -8.52
C TYR A 458 -5.96 9.21 -9.65
N TYR A 459 -5.65 8.40 -10.66
CA TYR A 459 -4.90 8.88 -11.84
C TYR A 459 -5.69 10.00 -12.55
N GLN A 460 -6.99 9.79 -12.79
CA GLN A 460 -7.83 10.81 -13.44
C GLN A 460 -7.95 12.09 -12.61
N LEU A 461 -8.02 11.97 -11.28
CA LEU A 461 -7.99 13.14 -10.39
C LEU A 461 -6.66 13.89 -10.51
N GLY A 462 -5.54 13.17 -10.49
CA GLY A 462 -4.21 13.76 -10.69
C GLY A 462 -4.10 14.47 -12.03
N PHE A 463 -4.61 13.85 -13.10
CA PHE A 463 -4.64 14.43 -14.44
C PHE A 463 -5.44 15.74 -14.48
N LEU A 464 -6.66 15.75 -13.92
CA LEU A 464 -7.46 16.97 -13.85
C LEU A 464 -6.76 18.08 -13.05
N TYR A 465 -6.17 17.76 -11.89
CA TYR A 465 -5.43 18.75 -11.10
C TYR A 465 -4.14 19.23 -11.77
N THR A 466 -3.55 18.45 -12.68
CA THR A 466 -2.34 18.87 -13.42
C THR A 466 -2.68 19.76 -14.61
N TYR A 467 -3.68 19.38 -15.41
CA TYR A 467 -3.86 19.90 -16.75
C TYR A 467 -5.08 20.83 -16.93
N SER A 468 -6.00 20.85 -15.97
CA SER A 468 -7.14 21.78 -16.04
C SER A 468 -6.69 23.23 -15.82
N ASP A 469 -7.22 24.13 -16.63
CA ASP A 469 -6.95 25.56 -16.46
C ASP A 469 -7.74 26.19 -15.29
N THR A 470 -8.84 25.56 -14.87
CA THR A 470 -9.78 26.12 -13.88
C THR A 470 -9.54 25.63 -12.47
N ILE A 471 -8.96 24.44 -12.30
CA ILE A 471 -8.84 23.76 -11.01
C ILE A 471 -7.41 23.25 -10.73
N LYS A 472 -6.45 23.83 -11.44
CA LYS A 472 -5.03 23.44 -11.35
C LYS A 472 -4.52 23.48 -9.93
N ASP A 473 -4.08 22.32 -9.42
CA ASP A 473 -3.49 22.14 -8.10
C ASP A 473 -2.45 21.03 -8.16
N TYR A 474 -1.22 21.41 -8.35
CA TYR A 474 -0.11 20.45 -8.50
C TYR A 474 0.20 19.67 -7.21
N GLN A 475 -0.13 20.20 -6.03
CA GLN A 475 0.02 19.47 -4.78
C GLN A 475 -1.02 18.34 -4.70
N ALA A 476 -2.29 18.66 -4.94
CA ALA A 476 -3.35 17.65 -5.01
C ALA A 476 -3.10 16.63 -6.12
N ALA A 477 -2.57 17.07 -7.28
CA ALA A 477 -2.17 16.19 -8.38
C ALA A 477 -1.14 15.16 -7.94
N ARG A 478 -0.06 15.62 -7.27
CA ARG A 478 1.00 14.75 -6.74
C ARG A 478 0.42 13.70 -5.78
N GLU A 479 -0.37 14.13 -4.79
CA GLU A 479 -1.00 13.21 -3.83
C GLU A 479 -1.87 12.15 -4.53
N CYS A 480 -2.63 12.56 -5.54
CA CYS A 480 -3.45 11.65 -6.34
C CYS A 480 -2.59 10.66 -7.14
N TYR A 481 -1.53 11.12 -7.79
CA TYR A 481 -0.64 10.23 -8.54
C TYR A 481 0.14 9.28 -7.62
N GLU A 482 0.53 9.71 -6.42
CA GLU A 482 1.13 8.84 -5.41
C GLU A 482 0.16 7.71 -4.99
N LEU A 483 -1.12 8.02 -4.82
CA LEU A 483 -2.16 7.03 -4.52
C LEU A 483 -2.49 6.12 -5.72
N ALA A 484 -2.46 6.66 -6.95
CA ALA A 484 -2.65 5.88 -8.17
C ALA A 484 -1.41 5.05 -8.51
N GLY A 485 -0.24 5.63 -8.21
CA GLY A 485 1.07 5.20 -8.72
C GLY A 485 1.67 4.04 -8.01
N GLY A 486 1.13 3.51 -6.91
CA GLY A 486 1.75 2.35 -6.23
C GLY A 486 2.67 1.58 -7.19
N SER A 487 3.19 0.46 -6.92
CA SER A 487 4.24 -0.23 -7.73
C SER A 487 3.84 -0.59 -9.19
N TRP A 488 2.65 -0.21 -9.69
CA TRP A 488 2.06 -0.82 -10.91
C TRP A 488 1.54 0.15 -11.98
N ASN A 489 1.36 1.45 -11.69
CA ASN A 489 0.83 2.41 -12.66
C ASN A 489 1.95 3.28 -13.25
N GLY A 490 2.51 2.83 -14.38
CA GLY A 490 3.59 3.53 -15.07
C GLY A 490 3.22 4.95 -15.52
N GLU A 491 1.97 5.20 -15.86
CA GLU A 491 1.52 6.53 -16.28
C GLU A 491 1.50 7.51 -15.11
N ALA A 492 0.98 7.10 -13.95
CA ALA A 492 1.03 7.94 -12.76
C ALA A 492 2.46 8.22 -12.30
N GLN A 493 3.35 7.23 -12.41
CA GLN A 493 4.78 7.41 -12.12
C GLN A 493 5.44 8.37 -13.10
N ASN A 494 5.09 8.31 -14.39
CA ASN A 494 5.56 9.27 -15.38
C ASN A 494 5.13 10.70 -15.00
N GLU A 495 3.87 10.89 -14.63
CA GLU A 495 3.37 12.20 -14.22
C GLU A 495 4.08 12.72 -12.96
N LEU A 496 4.35 11.85 -11.96
CA LEU A 496 5.17 12.21 -10.79
C LEU A 496 6.59 12.64 -11.20
N GLY A 497 7.19 11.95 -12.16
CA GLY A 497 8.46 12.36 -12.75
C GLY A 497 8.41 13.76 -13.37
N ILE A 498 7.35 14.06 -14.11
CA ILE A 498 7.12 15.38 -14.73
C ILE A 498 6.96 16.47 -13.67
N LEU A 499 6.19 16.21 -12.61
CA LEU A 499 6.00 17.16 -11.52
C LEU A 499 7.33 17.51 -10.83
N HIS A 500 8.16 16.51 -10.52
CA HIS A 500 9.47 16.73 -9.90
C HIS A 500 10.47 17.39 -10.85
N PHE A 501 10.46 17.03 -12.14
CA PHE A 501 11.38 17.63 -13.13
C PHE A 501 11.13 19.12 -13.33
N ASN A 502 9.85 19.52 -13.35
CA ASN A 502 9.46 20.92 -13.55
C ASN A 502 9.35 21.71 -12.25
N GLY A 503 9.33 21.07 -11.08
CA GLY A 503 9.10 21.72 -9.81
C GLY A 503 7.64 22.15 -9.62
N PHE A 504 6.69 21.39 -10.19
CA PHE A 504 5.26 21.69 -10.06
C PHE A 504 4.69 21.07 -8.78
N GLY A 505 4.23 21.91 -7.85
CA GLY A 505 3.70 21.47 -6.54
C GLY A 505 4.74 20.79 -5.63
N THR A 506 6.00 20.84 -6.01
CA THR A 506 7.15 20.31 -5.28
C THR A 506 8.41 21.06 -5.73
N PRO A 507 9.47 21.17 -4.93
CA PRO A 507 10.74 21.66 -5.41
C PRO A 507 11.25 20.84 -6.59
N LYS A 508 11.86 21.51 -7.57
CA LYS A 508 12.48 20.82 -8.70
C LYS A 508 13.55 19.85 -8.19
N ASP A 509 13.47 18.61 -8.62
CA ASP A 509 14.38 17.54 -8.21
C ASP A 509 14.60 16.55 -9.37
N ASP A 510 15.68 16.78 -10.09
CA ASP A 510 16.02 15.98 -11.26
C ASP A 510 16.34 14.51 -10.88
N ALA A 511 16.83 14.26 -9.65
CA ALA A 511 17.12 12.89 -9.20
C ALA A 511 15.84 12.11 -8.89
N LYS A 512 14.86 12.73 -8.24
CA LYS A 512 13.53 12.14 -8.05
C LYS A 512 12.81 11.95 -9.39
N ALA A 513 12.88 12.92 -10.29
CA ALA A 513 12.30 12.80 -11.62
C ALA A 513 12.88 11.59 -12.36
N PHE A 514 14.21 11.43 -12.33
CA PHE A 514 14.88 10.26 -12.91
C PHE A 514 14.34 8.95 -12.33
N LEU A 515 14.23 8.84 -11.01
CA LEU A 515 13.71 7.65 -10.35
C LEU A 515 12.27 7.32 -10.79
N TYR A 516 11.38 8.32 -10.82
CA TYR A 516 10.01 8.11 -11.23
C TYR A 516 9.89 7.75 -12.73
N PHE A 517 10.70 8.33 -13.61
CA PHE A 517 10.73 7.93 -15.01
C PHE A 517 11.29 6.52 -15.19
N GLN A 518 12.25 6.12 -14.35
CA GLN A 518 12.73 4.73 -14.33
C GLN A 518 11.62 3.76 -13.93
N LEU A 519 10.91 4.02 -12.83
CA LEU A 519 9.76 3.21 -12.41
C LEU A 519 8.67 3.16 -13.47
N ALA A 520 8.35 4.31 -14.09
CA ALA A 520 7.37 4.38 -15.17
C ALA A 520 7.76 3.51 -16.36
N ALA A 521 9.03 3.56 -16.75
CA ALA A 521 9.57 2.76 -17.85
C ALA A 521 9.57 1.25 -17.53
N GLU A 522 9.92 0.87 -16.31
CA GLU A 522 9.87 -0.52 -15.81
C GLU A 522 8.44 -1.05 -15.76
N ASN A 523 7.45 -0.19 -15.47
CA ASN A 523 6.02 -0.52 -15.48
C ASN A 523 5.35 -0.31 -16.85
N GLY A 524 6.14 -0.17 -17.91
CA GLY A 524 5.68 -0.24 -19.29
C GLY A 524 5.10 1.05 -19.86
N SER A 525 5.23 2.22 -19.18
CA SER A 525 4.81 3.50 -19.75
C SER A 525 5.68 3.92 -20.92
N PRO A 526 5.13 4.06 -22.14
CA PRO A 526 5.92 4.49 -23.31
C PRO A 526 6.49 5.90 -23.15
N GLU A 527 5.72 6.81 -22.56
CA GLU A 527 6.13 8.17 -22.23
C GLU A 527 7.22 8.16 -21.15
N GLY A 528 7.08 7.30 -20.14
CA GLY A 528 8.09 7.10 -19.08
C GLY A 528 9.42 6.61 -19.65
N MET A 529 9.38 5.69 -20.61
CA MET A 529 10.57 5.22 -21.33
C MET A 529 11.24 6.35 -22.11
N TYR A 530 10.45 7.18 -22.79
CA TYR A 530 10.96 8.35 -23.51
C TYR A 530 11.62 9.35 -22.56
N ASN A 531 10.94 9.70 -21.48
CA ASN A 531 11.44 10.65 -20.49
C ASN A 531 12.72 10.13 -19.80
N LEU A 532 12.78 8.84 -19.48
CA LEU A 532 14.00 8.21 -18.98
C LEU A 532 15.16 8.29 -19.97
N GLY A 533 14.89 8.06 -21.26
CA GLY A 533 15.87 8.25 -22.35
C GLY A 533 16.39 9.68 -22.39
N ALA A 534 15.49 10.66 -22.29
CA ALA A 534 15.84 12.08 -22.27
C ALA A 534 16.68 12.46 -21.03
N MET A 535 16.40 11.88 -19.86
CA MET A 535 17.20 12.06 -18.64
C MET A 535 18.63 11.54 -18.83
N TYR A 536 18.80 10.37 -19.44
CA TYR A 536 20.14 9.84 -19.77
C TYR A 536 20.88 10.65 -20.81
N ASP A 537 20.19 11.15 -21.86
CA ASP A 537 20.85 11.92 -22.90
C ASP A 537 21.36 13.28 -22.41
N ASN A 538 20.59 13.93 -21.52
CA ASN A 538 20.96 15.24 -21.00
C ASN A 538 21.74 15.17 -19.67
N GLY A 539 21.78 14.02 -19.01
CA GLY A 539 22.44 13.87 -17.70
C GLY A 539 21.67 14.53 -16.55
N PHE A 540 20.33 14.61 -16.66
CA PHE A 540 19.48 15.14 -15.59
C PHE A 540 19.23 14.06 -14.54
N GLY A 541 19.53 14.33 -13.28
CA GLY A 541 19.37 13.38 -12.18
C GLY A 541 20.26 12.13 -12.25
N THR A 542 21.06 11.98 -13.32
CA THR A 542 21.96 10.85 -13.56
C THR A 542 23.17 11.30 -14.37
N LYS A 543 24.17 10.42 -14.52
CA LYS A 543 25.27 10.67 -15.45
C LYS A 543 24.78 10.52 -16.90
N ARG A 544 25.18 11.46 -17.77
CA ARG A 544 24.88 11.39 -19.20
C ARG A 544 25.34 10.07 -19.80
N ASN A 545 24.44 9.40 -20.53
CA ASN A 545 24.71 8.12 -21.18
C ASN A 545 23.87 7.97 -22.46
N SER A 546 24.37 8.43 -23.58
CA SER A 546 23.67 8.40 -24.87
C SER A 546 23.31 6.96 -25.31
N LYS A 547 24.16 5.97 -24.98
CA LYS A 547 23.85 4.56 -25.32
C LYS A 547 22.62 4.04 -24.61
N LEU A 548 22.43 4.38 -23.31
CA LEU A 548 21.21 4.03 -22.57
C LEU A 548 20.04 4.87 -23.08
N ALA A 549 20.26 6.12 -23.43
CA ALA A 549 19.20 6.96 -23.99
C ALA A 549 18.63 6.34 -25.28
N ASP A 550 19.48 5.95 -26.22
CA ASP A 550 19.06 5.29 -27.47
C ASP A 550 18.26 4.00 -27.21
N GLN A 551 18.70 3.20 -26.24
CA GLN A 551 18.00 1.98 -25.87
C GLN A 551 16.58 2.26 -25.34
N TRP A 552 16.41 3.29 -24.52
CA TRP A 552 15.11 3.65 -23.98
C TRP A 552 14.21 4.34 -25.02
N PHE A 553 14.75 5.19 -25.89
CA PHE A 553 14.00 5.74 -27.02
C PHE A 553 13.51 4.64 -27.95
N LYS A 554 14.35 3.65 -28.25
CA LYS A 554 13.95 2.49 -29.06
C LYS A 554 12.82 1.70 -28.42
N LYS A 555 12.90 1.39 -27.13
CA LYS A 555 11.82 0.70 -26.40
C LYS A 555 10.53 1.51 -26.41
N SER A 556 10.60 2.79 -26.19
CA SER A 556 9.45 3.70 -26.22
C SER A 556 8.79 3.74 -27.60
N CYS A 557 9.60 3.81 -28.66
CA CYS A 557 9.12 3.75 -30.06
C CYS A 557 8.44 2.40 -30.35
N GLU A 558 9.07 1.28 -29.95
CA GLU A 558 8.50 -0.07 -30.09
C GLU A 558 7.19 -0.22 -29.30
N ALA A 559 7.04 0.51 -28.18
CA ALA A 559 5.83 0.57 -27.38
C ALA A 559 4.77 1.56 -27.94
N GLY A 560 5.02 2.19 -29.07
CA GLY A 560 4.05 3.02 -29.81
C GLY A 560 4.12 4.52 -29.54
N TYR A 561 5.14 5.03 -28.84
CA TYR A 561 5.28 6.48 -28.63
C TYR A 561 6.03 7.13 -29.80
N GLU A 562 5.30 7.78 -30.69
CA GLU A 562 5.83 8.32 -31.96
C GLU A 562 7.01 9.29 -31.78
N LYS A 563 6.96 10.17 -30.78
CA LYS A 563 8.05 11.11 -30.49
C LYS A 563 9.38 10.42 -30.19
N ALA A 564 9.36 9.22 -29.64
CA ALA A 564 10.58 8.47 -29.38
C ALA A 564 11.22 7.94 -30.66
N CYS A 565 10.41 7.67 -31.69
CA CYS A 565 10.91 7.23 -33.00
C CYS A 565 11.68 8.34 -33.73
N GLU A 566 11.34 9.61 -33.47
CA GLU A 566 12.04 10.77 -34.05
C GLU A 566 13.43 10.99 -33.42
N MET A 567 13.71 10.35 -32.28
CA MET A 567 14.99 10.47 -31.56
C MET A 567 16.01 9.41 -31.97
N LEU A 568 15.64 8.46 -32.80
CA LEU A 568 16.48 7.37 -33.30
C LEU A 568 17.09 7.70 -34.67
#